data_649d19b13ba252d36df9390b15118e89
#
_entry.id   649d19b13ba252d36df9390b15118e89
#
_cell.length_a   1.000
_cell.length_b   1.000
_cell.length_c   1.000
_cell.angle_alpha   90.00
_cell.angle_beta   90.00
_cell.angle_gamma   90.00
#
_symmetry.space_group_name_H-M   'P 1'
#
loop_
_entity.id
_entity.type
_entity.pdbx_description
1 polymer ?
#
loop_
_entity_poly.entity_id
_entity_poly.type
_entity_poly.pdbx_seq_one_letter_code
_entity_poly.pdbx_strand_id
1 'polypeptide(L)'
;MLSPRAIGTALIGIMLTAVPARADTLLIPFFGVNFGGDAGTEFSDAFDTSQFNWGVSIAFMGGGIFGVEGDIGYSPDFYGKTDVGGSGVLTATGNLVIGIPFGGQQGFGIRPYGIVGAGLLKSKSDFGTGVTDIDENDLTWSAGGGVMMFFGTRAGIRFDFRYFQTFDDLEILGVPIAQSPGKVDFSRASLGFVLRF
;
A
#
# COMPACT_ATOMS: atom_id res chain seq x y z
N MET A 1 -19.52 24.12 -17.75
CA MET A 1 -19.53 22.83 -17.03
C MET A 1 -18.24 22.09 -17.36
N LEU A 2 -17.32 21.97 -16.40
CA LEU A 2 -16.09 21.18 -16.61
C LEU A 2 -16.44 19.69 -16.58
N SER A 3 -15.91 18.92 -17.53
CA SER A 3 -16.17 17.48 -17.58
C SER A 3 -15.53 16.76 -16.36
N PRO A 4 -16.12 15.69 -15.84
CA PRO A 4 -15.56 14.96 -14.67
C PRO A 4 -14.13 14.45 -14.91
N ARG A 5 -13.75 14.22 -16.17
CA ARG A 5 -12.37 13.90 -16.57
C ARG A 5 -11.40 15.08 -16.34
N ALA A 6 -11.84 16.33 -16.59
CA ALA A 6 -11.02 17.50 -16.36
C ALA A 6 -10.79 17.78 -14.88
N ILE A 7 -11.78 17.47 -14.02
CA ILE A 7 -11.65 17.62 -12.56
C ILE A 7 -10.66 16.60 -11.99
N GLY A 8 -10.73 15.35 -12.44
CA GLY A 8 -9.79 14.30 -12.01
C GLY A 8 -8.35 14.61 -12.40
N THR A 9 -8.12 15.08 -13.63
CA THR A 9 -6.78 15.48 -14.12
C THR A 9 -6.25 16.71 -13.39
N ALA A 10 -7.12 17.68 -13.05
CA ALA A 10 -6.74 18.85 -12.29
C ALA A 10 -6.36 18.53 -10.84
N LEU A 11 -7.09 17.62 -10.18
CA LEU A 11 -6.77 17.15 -8.82
C LEU A 11 -5.44 16.43 -8.75
N ILE A 12 -5.14 15.54 -9.71
CA ILE A 12 -3.84 14.87 -9.81
C ILE A 12 -2.72 15.88 -10.09
N GLY A 13 -2.96 16.87 -10.96
CA GLY A 13 -2.00 17.93 -11.26
C GLY A 13 -1.69 18.83 -10.05
N ILE A 14 -2.67 19.13 -9.20
CA ILE A 14 -2.48 19.96 -7.99
C ILE A 14 -1.69 19.18 -6.92
N MET A 15 -1.91 17.89 -6.77
CA MET A 15 -1.11 17.07 -5.84
C MET A 15 0.37 16.98 -6.23
N LEU A 16 0.68 16.98 -7.52
CA LEU A 16 2.06 16.91 -8.02
C LEU A 16 2.82 18.25 -7.85
N THR A 17 2.13 19.39 -7.80
CA THR A 17 2.77 20.72 -7.66
C THR A 17 2.98 21.17 -6.22
N ALA A 18 2.37 20.49 -5.24
CA ALA A 18 2.44 20.85 -3.82
C ALA A 18 3.64 20.23 -3.07
N VAL A 19 4.55 19.51 -3.75
CA VAL A 19 5.75 18.97 -3.12
C VAL A 19 6.72 20.11 -2.85
N PRO A 20 7.04 20.44 -1.58
CA PRO A 20 7.98 21.49 -1.27
C PRO A 20 9.35 21.16 -1.89
N ALA A 21 10.05 22.15 -2.43
CA ALA A 21 11.33 22.02 -3.15
C ALA A 21 12.50 21.41 -2.33
N ARG A 22 12.24 20.95 -1.11
CA ARG A 22 13.16 20.26 -0.19
C ARG A 22 12.57 18.95 0.38
N ALA A 23 11.67 18.31 -0.34
CA ALA A 23 11.16 17.01 0.09
C ALA A 23 12.22 15.94 -0.19
N ASP A 24 12.58 15.18 0.83
CA ASP A 24 13.39 13.97 0.65
C ASP A 24 12.58 12.95 -0.16
N THR A 25 13.19 12.41 -1.16
CA THR A 25 12.64 11.26 -1.89
C THR A 25 13.13 9.99 -1.23
N LEU A 26 12.20 9.17 -0.79
CA LEU A 26 12.49 7.88 -0.17
C LEU A 26 12.05 6.76 -1.11
N LEU A 27 12.98 5.88 -1.48
CA LEU A 27 12.69 4.63 -2.16
C LEU A 27 12.76 3.50 -1.13
N ILE A 28 11.69 2.70 -1.03
CA ILE A 28 11.54 1.75 0.06
C ILE A 28 11.13 0.40 -0.51
N PRO A 29 12.07 -0.44 -0.98
CA PRO A 29 11.78 -1.84 -1.20
C PRO A 29 11.44 -2.49 0.14
N PHE A 30 10.42 -3.34 0.16
CA PHE A 30 9.94 -4.00 1.36
C PHE A 30 9.56 -5.46 1.11
N PHE A 31 9.54 -6.22 2.19
CA PHE A 31 8.96 -7.56 2.26
C PHE A 31 8.18 -7.71 3.57
N GLY A 32 7.23 -8.62 3.60
CA GLY A 32 6.37 -8.79 4.76
C GLY A 32 5.47 -9.99 4.66
N VAL A 33 4.46 -10.01 5.50
CA VAL A 33 3.43 -11.06 5.55
C VAL A 33 2.06 -10.43 5.63
N ASN A 34 1.08 -11.08 5.00
CA ASN A 34 -0.33 -10.76 5.14
C ASN A 34 -0.97 -11.72 6.14
N PHE A 35 -1.95 -11.25 6.91
CA PHE A 35 -2.66 -12.05 7.89
C PHE A 35 -4.01 -11.41 8.25
N GLY A 36 -4.87 -12.22 8.88
CA GLY A 36 -6.22 -11.79 9.27
C GLY A 36 -7.18 -11.68 8.09
N GLY A 37 -8.47 -11.59 8.38
CA GLY A 37 -9.52 -11.46 7.37
C GLY A 37 -9.45 -12.54 6.29
N ASP A 38 -9.52 -12.11 5.04
CA ASP A 38 -9.49 -13.01 3.88
C ASP A 38 -8.11 -13.62 3.58
N ALA A 39 -7.03 -13.12 4.18
CA ALA A 39 -5.74 -13.81 4.17
C ALA A 39 -5.77 -15.14 4.94
N GLY A 40 -6.81 -15.37 5.78
CA GLY A 40 -7.15 -16.67 6.35
C GLY A 40 -6.20 -17.21 7.41
N THR A 41 -5.18 -16.42 7.83
CA THR A 41 -4.16 -16.86 8.79
C THR A 41 -4.00 -15.86 9.93
N GLU A 42 -3.69 -16.38 11.13
CA GLU A 42 -3.25 -15.54 12.24
C GLU A 42 -1.81 -15.07 12.01
N PHE A 43 -1.41 -13.99 12.68
CA PHE A 43 -0.07 -13.44 12.53
C PHE A 43 1.05 -14.45 12.82
N SER A 44 0.85 -15.32 13.80
CA SER A 44 1.81 -16.38 14.15
C SER A 44 2.03 -17.38 13.02
N ASP A 45 0.97 -17.69 12.29
CA ASP A 45 0.94 -18.75 11.26
C ASP A 45 1.25 -18.21 9.87
N ALA A 46 1.22 -16.87 9.69
CA ALA A 46 1.49 -16.23 8.42
C ALA A 46 2.91 -16.50 7.86
N PHE A 47 3.86 -16.78 8.75
CA PHE A 47 5.22 -17.18 8.37
C PHE A 47 5.31 -18.63 7.92
N ASP A 48 4.49 -19.53 8.50
CA ASP A 48 4.48 -20.95 8.15
C ASP A 48 3.64 -21.23 6.90
N THR A 49 2.57 -20.44 6.67
CA THR A 49 1.67 -20.60 5.52
C THR A 49 2.12 -19.89 4.26
N SER A 50 3.31 -19.27 4.26
CA SER A 50 3.90 -18.58 3.09
C SER A 50 3.08 -17.40 2.57
N GLN A 51 2.33 -16.70 3.43
CA GLN A 51 1.57 -15.49 3.12
C GLN A 51 2.51 -14.27 2.92
N PHE A 52 3.63 -14.50 2.24
CA PHE A 52 4.63 -13.47 1.98
C PHE A 52 4.14 -12.45 0.97
N ASN A 53 4.51 -11.20 1.20
CA ASN A 53 4.40 -10.14 0.23
C ASN A 53 5.74 -9.42 0.06
N TRP A 54 5.91 -8.79 -1.08
CA TRP A 54 7.05 -7.92 -1.37
C TRP A 54 6.61 -6.80 -2.28
N GLY A 55 7.35 -5.71 -2.26
CA GLY A 55 6.96 -4.56 -3.05
C GLY A 55 7.94 -3.41 -2.94
N VAL A 56 7.48 -2.26 -3.39
CA VAL A 56 8.24 -1.01 -3.35
C VAL A 56 7.31 0.16 -3.06
N SER A 57 7.76 1.07 -2.20
CA SER A 57 7.11 2.36 -1.99
C SER A 57 8.04 3.49 -2.40
N ILE A 58 7.47 4.55 -2.94
CA ILE A 58 8.16 5.82 -3.17
C ILE A 58 7.44 6.87 -2.35
N ALA A 59 8.16 7.50 -1.41
CA ALA A 59 7.59 8.52 -0.55
C ALA A 59 8.32 9.86 -0.74
N PHE A 60 7.54 10.92 -0.75
CA PHE A 60 8.03 12.30 -0.75
C PHE A 60 7.69 12.91 0.60
N MET A 61 8.69 13.04 1.44
CA MET A 61 8.56 13.56 2.79
C MET A 61 9.53 14.72 2.97
N GLY A 62 8.97 15.90 3.20
CA GLY A 62 9.80 17.05 3.58
C GLY A 62 10.42 16.90 4.96
N GLY A 63 11.23 17.87 5.38
CA GLY A 63 11.67 18.01 6.78
C GLY A 63 10.52 18.23 7.76
N GLY A 64 9.27 18.31 7.28
CA GLY A 64 8.04 18.47 8.03
C GLY A 64 7.38 17.15 8.46
N ILE A 65 6.13 17.29 8.88
CA ILE A 65 5.31 16.22 9.43
C ILE A 65 4.58 15.46 8.30
N PHE A 66 4.26 16.13 7.21
CA PHE A 66 3.41 15.59 6.14
C PHE A 66 4.22 15.05 4.97
N GLY A 67 3.75 13.97 4.36
CA GLY A 67 4.30 13.39 3.15
C GLY A 67 3.23 12.68 2.32
N VAL A 68 3.60 12.30 1.11
CA VAL A 68 2.80 11.47 0.21
C VAL A 68 3.60 10.25 -0.20
N GLU A 69 2.93 9.14 -0.42
CA GLU A 69 3.57 7.88 -0.77
C GLU A 69 2.76 7.15 -1.83
N GLY A 70 3.44 6.59 -2.83
CA GLY A 70 2.91 5.54 -3.69
C GLY A 70 3.48 4.19 -3.26
N ASP A 71 2.62 3.18 -3.13
CA ASP A 71 2.98 1.82 -2.68
C ASP A 71 2.46 0.81 -3.67
N ILE A 72 3.31 -0.13 -4.07
CA ILE A 72 2.95 -1.29 -4.90
C ILE A 72 3.45 -2.53 -4.18
N GLY A 73 2.52 -3.43 -3.86
CA GLY A 73 2.80 -4.70 -3.19
C GLY A 73 2.24 -5.88 -3.97
N TYR A 74 2.96 -6.98 -3.99
CA TYR A 74 2.54 -8.23 -4.59
C TYR A 74 2.63 -9.37 -3.58
N SER A 75 1.56 -10.15 -3.49
CA SER A 75 1.45 -11.31 -2.61
C SER A 75 1.18 -12.54 -3.46
N PRO A 76 2.17 -13.38 -3.73
CA PRO A 76 1.93 -14.68 -4.32
C PRO A 76 1.20 -15.58 -3.32
N ASP A 77 0.36 -16.47 -3.81
CA ASP A 77 -0.38 -17.48 -3.01
C ASP A 77 -1.24 -16.91 -1.87
N PHE A 78 -1.84 -15.72 -2.08
CA PHE A 78 -2.61 -14.97 -1.07
C PHE A 78 -3.76 -15.79 -0.45
N TYR A 79 -4.45 -16.61 -1.23
CA TYR A 79 -5.55 -17.48 -0.76
C TYR A 79 -5.08 -18.91 -0.39
N GLY A 80 -3.76 -19.08 -0.15
CA GLY A 80 -3.15 -20.39 0.15
C GLY A 80 -2.78 -21.17 -1.10
N LYS A 81 -1.93 -22.17 -0.93
CA LYS A 81 -1.53 -23.10 -2.00
C LYS A 81 -2.64 -24.10 -2.23
N THR A 82 -3.31 -24.01 -3.36
CA THR A 82 -4.15 -25.10 -3.88
C THR A 82 -3.34 -25.87 -4.93
N ASP A 83 -3.45 -27.21 -4.93
CA ASP A 83 -2.75 -28.09 -5.87
C ASP A 83 -3.10 -27.85 -7.36
N VAL A 84 -3.98 -26.91 -7.67
CA VAL A 84 -4.59 -26.70 -9.00
C VAL A 84 -4.52 -25.25 -9.50
N GLY A 85 -3.72 -24.36 -8.89
CA GLY A 85 -3.58 -23.01 -9.40
C GLY A 85 -2.93 -22.05 -8.41
N GLY A 86 -2.19 -21.05 -8.90
CA GLY A 86 -1.63 -19.97 -8.11
C GLY A 86 -2.62 -18.82 -7.96
N SER A 87 -2.80 -18.31 -6.75
CA SER A 87 -3.55 -17.08 -6.50
C SER A 87 -2.58 -15.96 -6.18
N GLY A 88 -2.75 -14.79 -6.79
CA GLY A 88 -1.90 -13.63 -6.52
C GLY A 88 -2.72 -12.37 -6.30
N VAL A 89 -2.31 -11.56 -5.33
CA VAL A 89 -2.90 -10.25 -5.07
C VAL A 89 -1.87 -9.16 -5.30
N LEU A 90 -2.21 -8.20 -6.16
CA LEU A 90 -1.45 -6.98 -6.41
C LEU A 90 -2.19 -5.80 -5.77
N THR A 91 -1.52 -5.05 -4.93
CA THR A 91 -2.03 -3.80 -4.35
C THR A 91 -1.26 -2.61 -4.92
N ALA A 92 -1.96 -1.55 -5.28
CA ALA A 92 -1.36 -0.27 -5.68
C ALA A 92 -2.12 0.86 -4.99
N THR A 93 -1.47 1.57 -4.06
CA THR A 93 -2.11 2.61 -3.25
C THR A 93 -1.36 3.94 -3.29
N GLY A 94 -2.14 5.04 -3.27
CA GLY A 94 -1.66 6.39 -3.00
C GLY A 94 -2.00 6.77 -1.56
N ASN A 95 -1.03 7.24 -0.80
CA ASN A 95 -1.15 7.40 0.64
C ASN A 95 -0.73 8.80 1.09
N LEU A 96 -1.38 9.29 2.14
CA LEU A 96 -0.93 10.41 2.95
C LEU A 96 -0.20 9.88 4.17
N VAL A 97 0.96 10.45 4.46
CA VAL A 97 1.82 10.06 5.57
C VAL A 97 1.96 11.23 6.53
N ILE A 98 1.75 10.97 7.82
CA ILE A 98 1.95 11.93 8.90
C ILE A 98 3.00 11.36 9.83
N GLY A 99 4.21 11.92 9.84
CA GLY A 99 5.33 11.41 10.61
C GLY A 99 6.03 12.50 11.43
N ILE A 100 6.35 12.21 12.67
CA ILE A 100 7.04 13.13 13.57
C ILE A 100 8.53 12.80 13.59
N PRO A 101 9.40 13.66 13.03
CA PRO A 101 10.84 13.40 13.02
C PRO A 101 11.49 13.69 14.37
N PHE A 102 12.21 12.71 14.91
CA PHE A 102 13.06 12.85 16.08
C PHE A 102 14.53 12.66 15.65
N GLY A 103 15.27 13.75 15.49
CA GLY A 103 16.63 13.74 14.96
C GLY A 103 16.70 13.44 13.44
N GLY A 104 17.82 12.94 12.95
CA GLY A 104 17.92 12.30 11.64
C GLY A 104 18.18 13.18 10.43
N GLN A 105 18.52 14.48 10.60
CA GLN A 105 18.92 15.30 9.44
C GLN A 105 20.37 15.04 9.01
N GLN A 106 21.26 14.69 9.93
CA GLN A 106 22.66 14.40 9.64
C GLN A 106 23.23 13.22 10.46
N GLY A 107 22.36 12.33 11.01
CA GLY A 107 22.76 11.24 11.87
C GLY A 107 21.65 10.25 12.11
N PHE A 108 21.69 9.57 13.25
CA PHE A 108 20.64 8.68 13.67
C PHE A 108 19.34 9.46 13.91
N GLY A 109 18.24 8.95 13.39
CA GLY A 109 16.91 9.54 13.60
C GLY A 109 15.82 8.50 13.54
N ILE A 110 14.73 8.79 14.24
CA ILE A 110 13.54 7.95 14.29
C ILE A 110 12.35 8.80 13.84
N ARG A 111 11.49 8.24 13.00
CA ARG A 111 10.26 8.89 12.55
C ARG A 111 9.09 7.93 12.68
N PRO A 112 8.38 7.90 13.83
CA PRO A 112 7.07 7.27 13.90
C PRO A 112 6.09 8.00 12.97
N TYR A 113 5.20 7.24 12.32
CA TYR A 113 4.25 7.80 11.37
C TYR A 113 2.92 7.04 11.38
N GLY A 114 1.86 7.75 11.02
CA GLY A 114 0.59 7.21 10.60
C GLY A 114 0.44 7.37 9.08
N ILE A 115 -0.32 6.48 8.48
CA ILE A 115 -0.56 6.45 7.05
C ILE A 115 -2.01 6.09 6.76
N VAL A 116 -2.59 6.77 5.77
CA VAL A 116 -3.93 6.47 5.26
C VAL A 116 -3.94 6.67 3.75
N GLY A 117 -4.60 5.80 3.03
CA GLY A 117 -4.61 5.88 1.57
C GLY A 117 -5.75 5.13 0.93
N ALA A 118 -5.80 5.25 -0.39
CA ALA A 118 -6.71 4.51 -1.24
C ALA A 118 -6.00 4.06 -2.51
N GLY A 119 -6.53 3.02 -3.16
CA GLY A 119 -5.93 2.47 -4.35
C GLY A 119 -6.73 1.32 -4.93
N LEU A 120 -6.03 0.49 -5.67
CA LEU A 120 -6.59 -0.66 -6.36
C LEU A 120 -5.99 -1.95 -5.78
N LEU A 121 -6.84 -2.92 -5.60
CA LEU A 121 -6.51 -4.31 -5.31
C LEU A 121 -6.89 -5.14 -6.54
N LYS A 122 -5.92 -5.84 -7.12
CA LYS A 122 -6.11 -6.73 -8.24
C LYS A 122 -5.87 -8.16 -7.80
N SER A 123 -6.91 -8.98 -7.80
CA SER A 123 -6.84 -10.40 -7.53
C SER A 123 -6.76 -11.18 -8.84
N LYS A 124 -5.85 -12.16 -8.91
CA LYS A 124 -5.77 -13.15 -9.98
C LYS A 124 -5.91 -14.53 -9.37
N SER A 125 -6.87 -15.30 -9.87
CA SER A 125 -7.01 -16.71 -9.55
C SER A 125 -6.90 -17.51 -10.84
N ASP A 126 -5.84 -18.32 -10.96
CA ASP A 126 -5.62 -19.24 -12.07
C ASP A 126 -6.27 -20.59 -11.71
N PHE A 127 -7.46 -20.85 -12.21
CA PHE A 127 -8.06 -22.17 -12.18
C PHE A 127 -7.59 -22.96 -13.40
N GLY A 128 -6.62 -23.86 -13.25
CA GLY A 128 -5.90 -24.61 -14.29
C GLY A 128 -6.71 -25.44 -15.29
N THR A 129 -7.92 -25.03 -15.63
CA THR A 129 -8.83 -25.70 -16.60
C THR A 129 -9.30 -24.79 -17.74
N GLY A 130 -8.57 -23.71 -18.07
CA GLY A 130 -8.89 -22.90 -19.25
C GLY A 130 -10.21 -22.13 -19.18
N VAL A 131 -10.76 -21.93 -18.00
CA VAL A 131 -11.94 -21.14 -17.74
C VAL A 131 -11.52 -19.79 -17.15
N THR A 132 -11.61 -18.78 -17.99
CA THR A 132 -11.65 -17.33 -17.72
C THR A 132 -10.85 -16.83 -16.51
N ASP A 133 -9.73 -16.17 -16.79
CA ASP A 133 -9.04 -15.29 -15.82
C ASP A 133 -10.05 -14.27 -15.28
N ILE A 134 -10.42 -14.38 -14.02
CA ILE A 134 -11.23 -13.36 -13.35
C ILE A 134 -10.25 -12.29 -12.86
N ASP A 135 -10.07 -11.25 -13.68
CA ASP A 135 -9.38 -10.03 -13.32
C ASP A 135 -10.37 -9.11 -12.59
N GLU A 136 -10.45 -9.21 -11.27
CA GLU A 136 -11.24 -8.28 -10.46
C GLU A 136 -10.36 -7.13 -9.99
N ASN A 137 -10.80 -5.91 -10.29
CA ASN A 137 -10.14 -4.69 -9.81
C ASN A 137 -11.04 -4.04 -8.77
N ASP A 138 -10.69 -4.18 -7.52
CA ASP A 138 -11.43 -3.59 -6.41
C ASP A 138 -10.78 -2.31 -5.92
N LEU A 139 -11.61 -1.31 -5.67
CA LEU A 139 -11.15 -0.11 -4.98
C LEU A 139 -10.95 -0.43 -3.50
N THR A 140 -9.77 -0.12 -2.98
CA THR A 140 -9.40 -0.39 -1.58
C THR A 140 -8.96 0.88 -0.87
N TRP A 141 -9.20 0.93 0.43
CA TRP A 141 -8.56 1.89 1.31
C TRP A 141 -7.61 1.16 2.27
N SER A 142 -6.65 1.89 2.78
CA SER A 142 -5.71 1.38 3.77
C SER A 142 -5.47 2.40 4.87
N ALA A 143 -5.26 1.90 6.07
CA ALA A 143 -4.84 2.71 7.20
C ALA A 143 -3.83 1.95 8.04
N GLY A 144 -2.87 2.66 8.61
CA GLY A 144 -1.84 2.01 9.38
C GLY A 144 -0.83 2.97 9.96
N GLY A 145 0.34 2.44 10.27
CA GLY A 145 1.44 3.22 10.77
C GLY A 145 2.69 2.39 10.99
N GLY A 146 3.73 3.05 11.41
CA GLY A 146 5.00 2.39 11.62
C GLY A 146 6.07 3.30 12.13
N VAL A 147 7.31 2.86 11.98
CA VAL A 147 8.47 3.64 12.35
C VAL A 147 9.55 3.53 11.27
N MET A 148 10.11 4.65 10.88
CA MET A 148 11.33 4.73 10.07
C MET A 148 12.49 5.06 10.97
N MET A 149 13.59 4.31 10.86
CA MET A 149 14.85 4.57 11.54
C MET A 149 15.92 4.87 10.49
N PHE A 150 16.54 6.03 10.58
CA PHE A 150 17.57 6.49 9.66
C PHE A 150 18.94 6.31 10.27
N PHE A 151 19.86 5.76 9.49
CA PHE A 151 21.26 5.58 9.84
C PHE A 151 22.11 6.49 8.93
N GLY A 152 22.36 7.72 9.40
CA GLY A 152 23.03 8.73 8.59
C GLY A 152 22.08 9.44 7.61
N THR A 153 22.63 9.89 6.48
CA THR A 153 21.91 10.78 5.54
C THR A 153 21.14 10.04 4.45
N ARG A 154 21.47 8.77 4.14
CA ARG A 154 21.01 8.08 2.93
C ARG A 154 20.31 6.75 3.14
N ALA A 155 20.46 6.13 4.30
CA ALA A 155 19.96 4.79 4.53
C ALA A 155 19.12 4.71 5.80
N GLY A 156 18.16 3.80 5.81
CA GLY A 156 17.30 3.54 6.95
C GLY A 156 16.58 2.20 6.83
N ILE A 157 15.84 1.87 7.85
CA ILE A 157 14.89 0.76 7.87
C ILE A 157 13.51 1.28 8.25
N ARG A 158 12.47 0.60 7.78
CA ARG A 158 11.08 0.91 8.02
C ARG A 158 10.35 -0.33 8.51
N PHE A 159 9.66 -0.22 9.63
CA PHE A 159 8.66 -1.17 10.08
C PHE A 159 7.29 -0.56 9.80
N ASP A 160 6.43 -1.30 9.12
CA ASP A 160 5.13 -0.84 8.66
C ASP A 160 4.06 -1.88 8.98
N PHE A 161 2.93 -1.41 9.49
CA PHE A 161 1.74 -2.20 9.71
C PHE A 161 0.57 -1.49 9.07
N ARG A 162 -0.18 -2.18 8.20
CA ARG A 162 -1.36 -1.64 7.50
C ARG A 162 -2.51 -2.62 7.50
N TYR A 163 -3.69 -2.07 7.64
CA TYR A 163 -4.94 -2.73 7.37
C TYR A 163 -5.46 -2.26 6.02
N PHE A 164 -5.92 -3.21 5.21
CA PHE A 164 -6.51 -2.99 3.89
C PHE A 164 -7.94 -3.49 3.91
N GLN A 165 -8.85 -2.76 3.26
CA GLN A 165 -10.23 -3.16 3.09
C GLN A 165 -10.76 -2.61 1.77
N THR A 166 -11.46 -3.46 1.00
CA THR A 166 -12.16 -3.01 -0.20
C THR A 166 -13.38 -2.17 0.20
N PHE A 167 -13.70 -1.17 -0.61
CA PHE A 167 -14.91 -0.40 -0.43
C PHE A 167 -16.11 -1.26 -0.83
N ASP A 168 -17.13 -1.33 0.05
CA ASP A 168 -18.46 -1.79 -0.35
C ASP A 168 -19.03 -0.76 -1.32
N ASP A 169 -19.93 -1.14 -2.23
CA ASP A 169 -20.57 -0.33 -3.26
C ASP A 169 -20.44 1.19 -3.09
N LEU A 170 -19.45 1.79 -3.77
CA LEU A 170 -19.28 3.24 -3.77
C LEU A 170 -20.21 3.87 -4.79
N GLU A 171 -21.28 4.48 -4.30
CA GLU A 171 -22.17 5.31 -5.07
C GLU A 171 -21.83 6.79 -4.82
N ILE A 172 -21.24 7.47 -5.81
CA ILE A 172 -21.00 8.92 -5.74
C ILE A 172 -22.01 9.59 -6.68
N LEU A 173 -22.88 10.42 -6.12
CA LEU A 173 -23.93 11.17 -6.84
C LEU A 173 -24.91 10.28 -7.63
N GLY A 174 -25.23 9.10 -7.11
CA GLY A 174 -26.18 8.18 -7.77
C GLY A 174 -25.59 7.40 -8.94
N VAL A 175 -24.26 7.39 -9.07
CA VAL A 175 -23.54 6.58 -10.07
C VAL A 175 -22.70 5.53 -9.34
N PRO A 176 -22.95 4.22 -9.55
CA PRO A 176 -22.10 3.18 -8.98
C PRO A 176 -20.71 3.27 -9.62
N ILE A 177 -19.67 3.50 -8.81
CA ILE A 177 -18.28 3.63 -9.26
C ILE A 177 -17.53 2.30 -9.10
N ALA A 178 -17.94 1.47 -8.13
CA ALA A 178 -17.41 0.13 -7.95
C ALA A 178 -18.55 -0.79 -7.48
N GLN A 179 -18.60 -1.98 -8.04
CA GLN A 179 -19.42 -3.09 -7.57
C GLN A 179 -18.42 -4.20 -7.21
N SER A 180 -18.23 -4.44 -5.92
CA SER A 180 -17.37 -5.53 -5.46
C SER A 180 -18.23 -6.73 -5.11
N PRO A 181 -18.01 -7.89 -5.73
CA PRO A 181 -18.76 -9.11 -5.43
C PRO A 181 -18.42 -9.72 -4.06
N GLY A 182 -17.41 -9.20 -3.36
CA GLY A 182 -17.01 -9.62 -2.02
C GLY A 182 -16.18 -8.56 -1.30
N LYS A 183 -16.36 -8.44 0.00
CA LYS A 183 -15.54 -7.59 0.87
C LYS A 183 -14.24 -8.34 1.17
N VAL A 184 -13.11 -7.82 0.68
CA VAL A 184 -11.79 -8.34 1.02
C VAL A 184 -11.15 -7.44 2.06
N ASP A 185 -10.74 -8.03 3.19
CA ASP A 185 -9.97 -7.33 4.20
C ASP A 185 -8.79 -8.17 4.70
N PHE A 186 -7.68 -7.52 5.00
CA PHE A 186 -6.49 -8.15 5.56
C PHE A 186 -5.55 -7.12 6.19
N SER A 187 -4.64 -7.62 7.01
CA SER A 187 -3.53 -6.84 7.58
C SER A 187 -2.22 -7.23 6.94
N ARG A 188 -1.32 -6.25 6.78
CA ARG A 188 0.04 -6.45 6.30
C ARG A 188 1.05 -5.91 7.32
N ALA A 189 2.01 -6.75 7.72
CA ALA A 189 3.19 -6.32 8.43
C ALA A 189 4.42 -6.44 7.53
N SER A 190 5.21 -5.39 7.40
CA SER A 190 6.35 -5.37 6.50
C SER A 190 7.59 -4.70 7.08
N LEU A 191 8.75 -5.14 6.58
CA LEU A 191 10.06 -4.56 6.82
C LEU A 191 10.59 -4.01 5.49
N GLY A 192 10.94 -2.72 5.48
CA GLY A 192 11.48 -2.05 4.31
C GLY A 192 12.88 -1.49 4.53
N PHE A 193 13.65 -1.41 3.47
CA PHE A 193 14.92 -0.73 3.44
C PHE A 193 14.72 0.66 2.83
N VAL A 194 15.09 1.72 3.56
CA VAL A 194 14.88 3.11 3.13
C VAL A 194 16.15 3.63 2.47
N LEU A 195 16.00 4.04 1.21
CA LEU A 195 17.01 4.80 0.47
C LEU A 195 16.54 6.24 0.34
N ARG A 196 17.34 7.19 0.80
CA ARG A 196 17.02 8.63 0.83
C ARG A 196 17.87 9.40 -0.16
N PHE A 197 17.23 10.21 -0.99
CA PHE A 197 17.82 11.03 -2.02
C PHE A 197 17.57 12.52 -1.79
#